data_502dd2ac9116170953aba8af964f8601
#
_entry.id   502dd2ac9116170953aba8af964f8601
#
_cell.length_a   1.000
_cell.length_b   1.000
_cell.length_c   1.000
_cell.angle_alpha   90.00
_cell.angle_beta   90.00
_cell.angle_gamma   90.00
#
_symmetry.space_group_name_H-M   'P 1'
#
loop_
_entity.id
_entity.type
_entity.pdbx_description
1 polymer ?
#
loop_
_entity_poly.entity_id
_entity_poly.type
_entity_poly.pdbx_seq_one_letter_code
_entity_poly.pdbx_strand_id
1 'polypeptide(L)'
;MRIPRCLVAVLVATLFPLLSAAQSPGTEKPQNSIAFERAQHLQHGINTSMWFSQANDYSVQRLQTFTTSDDIALIAKMGFDHCRLSIDGDQLMTWFYTQRDAHQTTGFMTELDRGVKTMLDDHLSVIIDIHPTSQFKAELFQGSGGVGNFVDLWRALAQHFATTDPEHVFFEIMNEPEQQDPYRWQGIQAEVVDAIRQVAPHNTIIASGAHWSGLPDLLVLEPLAENNIIYTFHDYEPFAFTHQGATWANPEVRTERAIPYPSTPENIAPKLDLEPSLAGQYFLDEYGENHWDAARVENSIEFAAKWSALHHAPVYCGEFGVFRDYAPPAARAQWLHDMRVAMEKNHIGWAMWDYQGGFSVVTKANGATTPDQDVLTALGLHMP
;
A
#
# COMPACT_ATOMS: atom_id res chain seq x y z
N MET A 1 94.15 -13.24 24.54
CA MET A 1 94.12 -12.22 23.48
C MET A 1 92.79 -12.38 22.75
N ARG A 2 91.72 -11.61 23.08
CA ARG A 2 90.40 -11.74 22.49
C ARG A 2 90.17 -10.44 21.66
N ILE A 3 89.85 -10.62 20.41
CA ILE A 3 89.53 -9.55 19.44
C ILE A 3 87.98 -9.32 19.48
N PRO A 4 87.50 -8.09 19.60
CA PRO A 4 86.04 -7.85 19.55
C PRO A 4 85.58 -7.77 18.08
N ARG A 5 84.48 -8.45 17.82
CA ARG A 5 83.75 -8.37 16.53
C ARG A 5 82.80 -7.15 16.55
N CYS A 6 83.04 -6.22 15.62
CA CYS A 6 82.13 -5.15 15.31
C CYS A 6 80.93 -5.70 14.52
N LEU A 7 79.73 -5.52 15.01
CA LEU A 7 78.46 -5.70 14.26
C LEU A 7 78.17 -4.41 13.47
N VAL A 8 78.18 -4.52 12.15
CA VAL A 8 77.68 -3.47 11.25
C VAL A 8 76.17 -3.75 11.05
N ALA A 9 75.33 -2.93 11.56
CA ALA A 9 73.91 -2.98 11.28
C ALA A 9 73.60 -2.23 9.96
N VAL A 10 73.21 -2.97 8.93
CA VAL A 10 72.73 -2.39 7.67
C VAL A 10 71.24 -2.11 7.82
N LEU A 11 70.83 -0.84 7.86
CA LEU A 11 69.47 -0.39 7.80
C LEU A 11 68.99 -0.48 6.34
N VAL A 12 68.17 -1.47 6.03
CA VAL A 12 67.46 -1.53 4.75
C VAL A 12 66.14 -0.74 4.91
N ALA A 13 66.09 0.48 4.40
CA ALA A 13 64.87 1.26 4.27
C ALA A 13 64.02 0.71 3.10
N THR A 14 63.01 -0.06 3.42
CA THR A 14 61.99 -0.45 2.44
C THR A 14 61.02 0.71 2.22
N LEU A 15 61.16 1.39 1.07
CA LEU A 15 60.13 2.30 0.55
C LEU A 15 58.92 1.46 0.10
N PHE A 16 57.86 1.47 0.87
CA PHE A 16 56.54 1.05 0.38
C PHE A 16 55.95 2.19 -0.44
N PRO A 17 55.58 1.97 -1.71
CA PRO A 17 54.77 2.94 -2.42
C PRO A 17 53.38 2.96 -1.77
N LEU A 18 52.95 4.11 -1.27
CA LEU A 18 51.55 4.41 -0.97
C LEU A 18 50.78 4.33 -2.29
N LEU A 19 50.21 3.17 -2.55
CA LEU A 19 49.12 3.05 -3.52
C LEU A 19 47.93 3.83 -2.92
N SER A 20 47.79 5.08 -3.34
CA SER A 20 46.54 5.80 -3.24
C SER A 20 45.50 4.98 -4.00
N ALA A 21 44.64 4.26 -3.27
CA ALA A 21 43.43 3.69 -3.83
C ALA A 21 42.59 4.89 -4.33
N ALA A 22 42.67 5.14 -5.64
CA ALA A 22 41.65 5.96 -6.28
C ALA A 22 40.31 5.27 -5.98
N GLN A 23 39.52 5.85 -5.09
CA GLN A 23 38.10 5.49 -4.98
C GLN A 23 37.55 5.68 -6.39
N SER A 24 37.15 4.57 -7.02
CA SER A 24 36.27 4.61 -8.18
C SER A 24 35.13 5.53 -7.80
N PRO A 25 34.73 6.50 -8.65
CA PRO A 25 33.50 7.20 -8.42
C PRO A 25 32.42 6.12 -8.28
N GLY A 26 31.87 5.96 -7.08
CA GLY A 26 30.70 5.14 -6.88
C GLY A 26 29.70 5.64 -7.91
N THR A 27 29.21 4.76 -8.75
CA THR A 27 28.05 5.03 -9.58
C THR A 27 26.94 5.34 -8.59
N GLU A 28 26.70 6.64 -8.31
CA GLU A 28 25.47 7.06 -7.65
C GLU A 28 24.36 6.40 -8.46
N LYS A 29 23.57 5.53 -7.79
CA LYS A 29 22.35 5.03 -8.42
C LYS A 29 21.57 6.27 -8.88
N PRO A 30 21.05 6.29 -10.12
CA PRO A 30 20.25 7.43 -10.58
C PRO A 30 19.20 7.70 -9.52
N GLN A 31 19.19 8.91 -9.01
CA GLN A 31 18.21 9.32 -8.02
C GLN A 31 16.83 9.10 -8.68
N ASN A 32 15.91 8.43 -8.00
CA ASN A 32 14.54 8.13 -8.48
C ASN A 32 13.69 9.41 -8.48
N SER A 33 14.17 10.47 -9.14
CA SER A 33 13.61 11.81 -9.08
C SER A 33 12.17 11.85 -9.59
N ILE A 34 11.89 11.16 -10.69
CA ILE A 34 10.53 11.11 -11.28
C ILE A 34 9.55 10.47 -10.31
N ALA A 35 9.88 9.34 -9.67
CA ALA A 35 8.98 8.71 -8.72
C ALA A 35 8.73 9.58 -7.47
N PHE A 36 9.75 10.31 -6.98
CA PHE A 36 9.56 11.27 -5.88
C PHE A 36 8.69 12.45 -6.28
N GLU A 37 8.84 12.98 -7.50
CA GLU A 37 7.97 14.03 -8.03
C GLU A 37 6.52 13.53 -8.16
N ARG A 38 6.34 12.33 -8.71
CA ARG A 38 5.02 11.69 -8.87
C ARG A 38 4.35 11.34 -7.54
N ALA A 39 5.11 10.92 -6.53
CA ALA A 39 4.60 10.68 -5.19
C ALA A 39 3.97 11.93 -4.54
N GLN A 40 4.28 13.15 -5.01
CA GLN A 40 3.63 14.36 -4.54
C GLN A 40 2.16 14.48 -4.97
N HIS A 41 1.71 13.71 -5.95
CA HIS A 41 0.31 13.60 -6.35
C HIS A 41 -0.49 12.57 -5.53
N LEU A 42 0.17 11.90 -4.56
CA LEU A 42 -0.39 10.83 -3.73
C LEU A 42 -0.22 11.16 -2.24
N GLN A 43 -0.64 12.35 -1.80
CA GLN A 43 -0.44 12.78 -0.42
C GLN A 43 -1.62 12.38 0.48
N HIS A 44 -2.88 12.62 0.02
CA HIS A 44 -4.09 12.42 0.82
C HIS A 44 -5.12 11.65 -0.01
N GLY A 45 -5.08 10.32 0.05
CA GLY A 45 -5.92 9.48 -0.78
C GLY A 45 -7.04 8.76 -0.07
N ILE A 46 -7.90 8.19 -0.88
CA ILE A 46 -9.00 7.33 -0.44
C ILE A 46 -9.10 6.08 -1.31
N ASN A 47 -9.30 4.94 -0.70
CA ASN A 47 -9.62 3.71 -1.41
C ASN A 47 -11.09 3.69 -1.83
N THR A 48 -11.37 3.49 -3.12
CA THR A 48 -12.72 3.28 -3.63
C THR A 48 -13.04 1.78 -3.68
N SER A 49 -13.06 1.16 -2.49
CA SER A 49 -13.33 -0.26 -2.30
C SER A 49 -14.73 -0.65 -2.74
N MET A 50 -14.97 -1.95 -2.91
CA MET A 50 -16.27 -2.54 -3.22
C MET A 50 -16.96 -2.01 -4.49
N TRP A 51 -16.34 -1.12 -5.24
CA TRP A 51 -16.87 -0.64 -6.52
C TRP A 51 -16.54 -1.61 -7.65
N PHE A 52 -15.25 -1.70 -8.01
CA PHE A 52 -14.76 -2.62 -9.04
C PHE A 52 -14.10 -3.88 -8.48
N SER A 53 -14.06 -4.05 -7.16
CA SER A 53 -13.57 -5.25 -6.47
C SER A 53 -14.47 -5.64 -5.30
N GLN A 54 -14.21 -6.79 -4.67
CA GLN A 54 -14.85 -7.23 -3.42
C GLN A 54 -16.39 -7.22 -3.47
N ALA A 55 -16.97 -7.45 -4.64
CA ALA A 55 -18.42 -7.42 -4.87
C ALA A 55 -18.91 -8.75 -5.46
N ASN A 56 -20.16 -9.08 -5.20
CA ASN A 56 -20.83 -10.27 -5.79
C ASN A 56 -21.55 -9.96 -7.12
N ASP A 57 -21.67 -8.67 -7.46
CA ASP A 57 -22.35 -8.22 -8.68
C ASP A 57 -21.50 -7.14 -9.37
N TYR A 58 -21.07 -7.42 -10.59
CA TYR A 58 -20.33 -6.50 -11.46
C TYR A 58 -21.17 -6.09 -12.69
N SER A 59 -22.50 -6.10 -12.57
CA SER A 59 -23.39 -5.58 -13.61
C SER A 59 -23.13 -4.10 -13.86
N VAL A 60 -23.26 -3.68 -15.13
CA VAL A 60 -23.13 -2.28 -15.55
C VAL A 60 -24.01 -1.37 -14.70
N GLN A 61 -25.27 -1.79 -14.41
CA GLN A 61 -26.19 -1.02 -13.58
C GLN A 61 -25.62 -0.77 -12.17
N ARG A 62 -25.05 -1.78 -11.51
CA ARG A 62 -24.44 -1.60 -10.18
C ARG A 62 -23.22 -0.72 -10.27
N LEU A 63 -22.32 -0.94 -11.23
CA LEU A 63 -21.10 -0.14 -11.39
C LEU A 63 -21.42 1.35 -11.62
N GLN A 64 -22.55 1.67 -12.27
CA GLN A 64 -22.99 3.06 -12.47
C GLN A 64 -23.63 3.71 -11.25
N THR A 65 -24.14 2.92 -10.30
CA THR A 65 -24.94 3.44 -9.17
C THR A 65 -24.27 3.28 -7.81
N PHE A 66 -23.26 2.43 -7.67
CA PHE A 66 -22.58 2.18 -6.39
C PHE A 66 -21.68 3.35 -5.98
N THR A 67 -20.80 3.79 -6.89
CA THR A 67 -20.02 5.03 -6.74
C THR A 67 -20.34 5.91 -7.94
N THR A 68 -20.99 7.03 -7.70
CA THR A 68 -21.48 7.95 -8.73
C THR A 68 -20.48 9.06 -9.01
N SER A 69 -20.71 9.86 -10.06
CA SER A 69 -19.93 11.08 -10.31
C SER A 69 -20.04 12.09 -9.15
N ASP A 70 -21.21 12.16 -8.50
CA ASP A 70 -21.39 13.03 -7.32
C ASP A 70 -20.54 12.56 -6.13
N ASP A 71 -20.34 11.24 -5.97
CA ASP A 71 -19.42 10.68 -4.97
C ASP A 71 -17.96 11.07 -5.27
N ILE A 72 -17.54 11.01 -6.52
CA ILE A 72 -16.19 11.39 -6.93
C ILE A 72 -15.96 12.90 -6.71
N ALA A 73 -16.92 13.74 -7.13
CA ALA A 73 -16.87 15.16 -6.86
C ALA A 73 -16.86 15.47 -5.34
N LEU A 74 -17.55 14.66 -4.52
CA LEU A 74 -17.53 14.79 -3.06
C LEU A 74 -16.15 14.43 -2.49
N ILE A 75 -15.50 13.38 -2.98
CA ILE A 75 -14.13 12.99 -2.60
C ILE A 75 -13.18 14.18 -2.84
N ALA A 76 -13.19 14.77 -4.03
CA ALA A 76 -12.36 15.95 -4.35
C ALA A 76 -12.69 17.14 -3.42
N LYS A 77 -13.96 17.41 -3.14
CA LYS A 77 -14.39 18.51 -2.24
C LYS A 77 -13.98 18.28 -0.77
N MET A 78 -13.86 17.04 -0.32
CA MET A 78 -13.35 16.72 1.01
C MET A 78 -11.85 17.01 1.15
N GLY A 79 -11.13 17.20 0.03
CA GLY A 79 -9.70 17.53 0.02
C GLY A 79 -8.78 16.34 -0.23
N PHE A 80 -9.30 15.19 -0.67
CA PHE A 80 -8.48 14.12 -1.19
C PHE A 80 -7.88 14.54 -2.55
N ASP A 81 -6.67 14.08 -2.83
CA ASP A 81 -5.93 14.37 -4.07
C ASP A 81 -5.85 13.18 -5.02
N HIS A 82 -6.19 11.96 -4.53
CA HIS A 82 -6.21 10.76 -5.35
C HIS A 82 -7.17 9.69 -4.85
N CYS A 83 -7.53 8.80 -5.77
CA CYS A 83 -8.26 7.58 -5.49
C CYS A 83 -7.39 6.35 -5.78
N ARG A 84 -7.28 5.43 -4.81
CA ARG A 84 -6.79 4.08 -5.08
C ARG A 84 -7.99 3.23 -5.50
N LEU A 85 -8.02 2.86 -6.78
CA LEU A 85 -9.13 2.16 -7.41
C LEU A 85 -8.86 0.67 -7.41
N SER A 86 -9.49 -0.03 -6.47
CA SER A 86 -9.37 -1.48 -6.33
C SER A 86 -10.17 -2.20 -7.42
N ILE A 87 -9.53 -3.06 -8.21
CA ILE A 87 -10.12 -3.70 -9.39
C ILE A 87 -9.98 -5.22 -9.32
N ASP A 88 -11.08 -5.93 -9.46
CA ASP A 88 -11.15 -7.39 -9.40
C ASP A 88 -10.33 -8.05 -10.50
N GLY A 89 -9.44 -8.98 -10.12
CA GLY A 89 -8.54 -9.67 -11.04
C GLY A 89 -9.26 -10.58 -12.02
N ASP A 90 -10.34 -11.27 -11.60
CA ASP A 90 -11.09 -12.19 -12.46
C ASP A 90 -11.87 -11.44 -13.55
N GLN A 91 -12.41 -10.25 -13.21
CA GLN A 91 -13.06 -9.37 -14.18
C GLN A 91 -12.07 -8.83 -15.22
N LEU A 92 -10.86 -8.46 -14.78
CA LEU A 92 -9.79 -8.04 -15.69
C LEU A 92 -9.32 -9.20 -16.59
N MET A 93 -9.18 -10.41 -16.05
CA MET A 93 -8.84 -11.59 -16.87
C MET A 93 -9.94 -11.89 -17.89
N THR A 94 -11.22 -11.75 -17.52
CA THR A 94 -12.35 -11.90 -18.43
C THR A 94 -12.29 -10.87 -19.57
N TRP A 95 -11.99 -9.61 -19.26
CA TRP A 95 -11.76 -8.58 -20.26
C TRP A 95 -10.57 -8.91 -21.15
N PHE A 96 -9.44 -9.30 -20.58
CA PHE A 96 -8.21 -9.63 -21.29
C PHE A 96 -8.44 -10.72 -22.33
N TYR A 97 -9.09 -11.83 -21.96
CA TYR A 97 -9.41 -12.89 -22.91
C TYR A 97 -10.43 -12.46 -23.97
N THR A 98 -11.45 -11.68 -23.59
CA THR A 98 -12.45 -11.17 -24.53
C THR A 98 -11.80 -10.26 -25.57
N GLN A 99 -10.93 -9.36 -25.14
CA GLN A 99 -10.19 -8.45 -26.02
C GLN A 99 -9.23 -9.22 -26.95
N ARG A 100 -8.48 -10.18 -26.38
CA ARG A 100 -7.52 -11.00 -27.13
C ARG A 100 -8.19 -11.86 -28.19
N ASP A 101 -9.27 -12.55 -27.84
CA ASP A 101 -9.86 -13.58 -28.66
C ASP A 101 -10.98 -13.05 -29.60
N ALA A 102 -11.70 -12.02 -29.21
CA ALA A 102 -12.82 -11.45 -29.96
C ALA A 102 -12.63 -10.01 -30.41
N HIS A 103 -11.54 -9.32 -30.00
CA HIS A 103 -11.30 -7.89 -30.21
C HIS A 103 -12.45 -7.00 -29.71
N GLN A 104 -13.05 -7.37 -28.58
CA GLN A 104 -14.17 -6.68 -27.95
C GLN A 104 -13.80 -6.26 -26.54
N THR A 105 -14.44 -5.20 -26.04
CA THR A 105 -14.36 -4.83 -24.62
C THR A 105 -15.54 -5.41 -23.84
N THR A 106 -15.46 -5.41 -22.53
CA THR A 106 -16.55 -5.79 -21.61
C THR A 106 -17.25 -4.56 -21.06
N GLY A 107 -18.51 -4.74 -20.62
CA GLY A 107 -19.22 -3.67 -19.90
C GLY A 107 -18.48 -3.21 -18.64
N PHE A 108 -17.82 -4.15 -17.92
CA PHE A 108 -16.98 -3.86 -16.78
C PHE A 108 -15.85 -2.87 -17.14
N MET A 109 -15.09 -3.14 -18.20
CA MET A 109 -14.00 -2.28 -18.62
C MET A 109 -14.49 -0.91 -19.13
N THR A 110 -15.63 -0.86 -19.80
CA THR A 110 -16.25 0.41 -20.21
C THR A 110 -16.59 1.28 -18.99
N GLU A 111 -17.12 0.69 -17.92
CA GLU A 111 -17.42 1.42 -16.70
C GLU A 111 -16.13 1.80 -15.92
N LEU A 112 -15.09 0.96 -15.96
CA LEU A 112 -13.79 1.29 -15.41
C LEU A 112 -13.18 2.52 -16.09
N ASP A 113 -13.19 2.57 -17.42
CA ASP A 113 -12.76 3.74 -18.20
C ASP A 113 -13.54 5.01 -17.81
N ARG A 114 -14.87 4.87 -17.64
CA ARG A 114 -15.71 5.96 -17.17
C ARG A 114 -15.31 6.44 -15.78
N GLY A 115 -15.06 5.51 -14.85
CA GLY A 115 -14.64 5.81 -13.49
C GLY A 115 -13.31 6.55 -13.44
N VAL A 116 -12.29 6.04 -14.14
CA VAL A 116 -10.97 6.66 -14.25
C VAL A 116 -11.09 8.08 -14.85
N LYS A 117 -11.84 8.22 -15.95
CA LYS A 117 -12.04 9.53 -16.56
C LYS A 117 -12.73 10.51 -15.60
N THR A 118 -13.75 10.09 -14.87
CA THR A 118 -14.46 10.96 -13.93
C THR A 118 -13.53 11.44 -12.82
N MET A 119 -12.67 10.58 -12.27
CA MET A 119 -11.68 10.96 -11.27
C MET A 119 -10.70 12.00 -11.80
N LEU A 120 -10.16 11.80 -13.01
CA LEU A 120 -9.25 12.74 -13.66
C LEU A 120 -9.92 14.07 -14.00
N ASP A 121 -11.20 14.07 -14.45
CA ASP A 121 -11.98 15.27 -14.70
C ASP A 121 -12.21 16.11 -13.41
N ASP A 122 -12.30 15.45 -12.24
CA ASP A 122 -12.38 16.07 -10.92
C ASP A 122 -11.00 16.34 -10.28
N HIS A 123 -9.93 16.29 -11.07
CA HIS A 123 -8.53 16.56 -10.67
C HIS A 123 -7.96 15.61 -9.60
N LEU A 124 -8.49 14.41 -9.52
CA LEU A 124 -7.95 13.34 -8.67
C LEU A 124 -6.97 12.49 -9.47
N SER A 125 -5.81 12.21 -8.92
CA SER A 125 -4.94 11.16 -9.45
C SER A 125 -5.55 9.77 -9.20
N VAL A 126 -5.20 8.79 -10.03
CA VAL A 126 -5.80 7.45 -9.96
C VAL A 126 -4.70 6.40 -9.88
N ILE A 127 -4.80 5.55 -8.88
CA ILE A 127 -4.03 4.31 -8.79
C ILE A 127 -4.90 3.17 -9.32
N ILE A 128 -4.48 2.56 -10.41
CA ILE A 128 -5.07 1.33 -10.97
C ILE A 128 -4.46 0.16 -10.19
N ASP A 129 -5.21 -0.37 -9.24
CA ASP A 129 -4.78 -1.46 -8.36
C ASP A 129 -5.49 -2.77 -8.75
N ILE A 130 -4.74 -3.80 -9.14
CA ILE A 130 -5.31 -5.14 -9.28
C ILE A 130 -5.51 -5.71 -7.87
N HIS A 131 -6.77 -5.83 -7.47
CA HIS A 131 -7.23 -6.25 -6.14
C HIS A 131 -7.91 -7.63 -6.19
N PRO A 132 -7.14 -8.70 -6.35
CA PRO A 132 -7.69 -10.01 -6.63
C PRO A 132 -8.15 -10.72 -5.36
N THR A 133 -9.03 -11.72 -5.55
CA THR A 133 -9.40 -12.66 -4.48
C THR A 133 -8.23 -13.55 -4.08
N SER A 134 -8.26 -14.14 -2.87
CA SER A 134 -7.27 -15.14 -2.45
C SER A 134 -7.27 -16.36 -3.38
N GLN A 135 -8.40 -16.71 -4.00
CA GLN A 135 -8.46 -17.77 -5.00
C GLN A 135 -7.66 -17.40 -6.25
N PHE A 136 -7.83 -16.21 -6.80
CA PHE A 136 -7.03 -15.72 -7.93
C PHE A 136 -5.53 -15.77 -7.63
N LYS A 137 -5.11 -15.29 -6.44
CA LYS A 137 -3.72 -15.32 -5.99
C LYS A 137 -3.19 -16.76 -5.90
N ALA A 138 -3.98 -17.68 -5.34
CA ALA A 138 -3.60 -19.08 -5.26
C ALA A 138 -3.41 -19.72 -6.64
N GLU A 139 -4.30 -19.46 -7.61
CA GLU A 139 -4.20 -19.94 -8.99
C GLU A 139 -2.98 -19.35 -9.70
N LEU A 140 -2.70 -18.06 -9.49
CA LEU A 140 -1.52 -17.39 -10.02
C LEU A 140 -0.23 -18.04 -9.54
N PHE A 141 -0.12 -18.32 -8.24
CA PHE A 141 1.13 -18.82 -7.64
C PHE A 141 1.32 -20.34 -7.75
N GLN A 142 0.28 -21.12 -7.93
CA GLN A 142 0.34 -22.59 -8.01
C GLN A 142 0.40 -23.13 -9.43
N GLY A 143 -0.16 -22.42 -10.40
CA GLY A 143 -0.26 -22.86 -11.79
C GLY A 143 1.02 -22.64 -12.60
N SER A 144 1.31 -23.55 -13.54
CA SER A 144 2.47 -23.42 -14.44
C SER A 144 2.38 -22.26 -15.44
N GLY A 145 1.22 -21.63 -15.59
CA GLY A 145 0.98 -20.51 -16.52
C GLY A 145 0.42 -19.26 -15.84
N GLY A 146 0.16 -19.30 -14.53
CA GLY A 146 -0.50 -18.21 -13.82
C GLY A 146 0.29 -16.90 -13.89
N VAL A 147 1.59 -16.96 -13.63
CA VAL A 147 2.48 -15.78 -13.70
C VAL A 147 2.53 -15.21 -15.11
N GLY A 148 2.68 -16.06 -16.15
CA GLY A 148 2.70 -15.60 -17.54
C GLY A 148 1.39 -14.91 -17.94
N ASN A 149 0.25 -15.46 -17.56
CA ASN A 149 -1.05 -14.82 -17.81
C ASN A 149 -1.20 -13.47 -17.08
N PHE A 150 -0.68 -13.36 -15.88
CA PHE A 150 -0.70 -12.12 -15.11
C PHE A 150 0.21 -11.03 -15.73
N VAL A 151 1.38 -11.42 -16.21
CA VAL A 151 2.29 -10.54 -16.96
C VAL A 151 1.63 -10.04 -18.25
N ASP A 152 0.94 -10.95 -18.99
CA ASP A 152 0.23 -10.58 -20.22
C ASP A 152 -0.99 -9.71 -19.93
N LEU A 153 -1.72 -9.96 -18.85
CA LEU A 153 -2.80 -9.08 -18.36
C LEU A 153 -2.27 -7.67 -18.11
N TRP A 154 -1.16 -7.54 -17.37
CA TRP A 154 -0.57 -6.23 -17.09
C TRP A 154 -0.10 -5.52 -18.35
N ARG A 155 0.50 -6.24 -19.30
CA ARG A 155 0.88 -5.65 -20.59
C ARG A 155 -0.36 -5.09 -21.32
N ALA A 156 -1.46 -5.84 -21.35
CA ALA A 156 -2.70 -5.38 -21.99
C ALA A 156 -3.34 -4.20 -21.26
N LEU A 157 -3.41 -4.25 -19.92
CA LEU A 157 -3.99 -3.19 -19.09
C LEU A 157 -3.16 -1.90 -19.17
N ALA A 158 -1.84 -2.00 -19.07
CA ALA A 158 -0.94 -0.87 -19.21
C ALA A 158 -1.02 -0.25 -20.63
N GLN A 159 -1.10 -1.07 -21.67
CA GLN A 159 -1.31 -0.57 -23.03
C GLN A 159 -2.65 0.15 -23.19
N HIS A 160 -3.71 -0.34 -22.55
CA HIS A 160 -5.03 0.30 -22.55
C HIS A 160 -4.98 1.71 -21.96
N PHE A 161 -4.29 1.89 -20.85
CA PHE A 161 -4.14 3.18 -20.17
C PHE A 161 -2.89 4.00 -20.60
N ALA A 162 -2.09 3.52 -21.56
CA ALA A 162 -0.83 4.18 -21.97
C ALA A 162 -1.02 5.60 -22.55
N THR A 163 -2.24 5.96 -22.98
CA THR A 163 -2.57 7.28 -23.52
C THR A 163 -3.13 8.24 -22.46
N THR A 164 -3.33 7.80 -21.23
CA THR A 164 -3.70 8.66 -20.11
C THR A 164 -2.50 9.51 -19.66
N ASP A 165 -2.76 10.54 -18.87
CA ASP A 165 -1.69 11.37 -18.33
C ASP A 165 -0.84 10.57 -17.33
N PRO A 166 0.44 10.30 -17.64
CA PRO A 166 1.31 9.52 -16.76
C PRO A 166 1.69 10.26 -15.46
N GLU A 167 1.38 11.56 -15.33
CA GLU A 167 1.52 12.29 -14.07
C GLU A 167 0.45 11.91 -13.05
N HIS A 168 -0.73 11.47 -13.52
CA HIS A 168 -1.91 11.28 -12.68
C HIS A 168 -2.49 9.86 -12.74
N VAL A 169 -1.91 8.94 -13.52
CA VAL A 169 -2.33 7.52 -13.57
C VAL A 169 -1.17 6.62 -13.23
N PHE A 170 -1.34 5.89 -12.13
CA PHE A 170 -0.35 5.00 -11.53
C PHE A 170 -0.80 3.54 -11.66
N PHE A 171 0.14 2.60 -11.77
CA PHE A 171 -0.14 1.17 -11.89
C PHE A 171 0.38 0.43 -10.66
N GLU A 172 -0.50 0.00 -9.79
CA GLU A 172 -0.17 -0.84 -8.64
C GLU A 172 -0.29 -2.31 -9.02
N ILE A 173 0.82 -3.04 -8.93
CA ILE A 173 0.96 -4.39 -9.51
C ILE A 173 -0.08 -5.35 -8.92
N MET A 174 -0.21 -5.40 -7.61
CA MET A 174 -1.19 -6.25 -6.93
C MET A 174 -1.38 -5.85 -5.48
N ASN A 175 -2.64 -5.79 -5.07
CA ASN A 175 -3.03 -5.73 -3.68
C ASN A 175 -2.64 -7.01 -2.94
N GLU A 176 -1.87 -6.88 -1.86
CA GLU A 176 -1.62 -7.94 -0.87
C GLU A 176 -1.33 -9.32 -1.49
N PRO A 177 -0.15 -9.56 -2.02
CA PRO A 177 0.15 -10.73 -2.86
C PRO A 177 -0.09 -12.11 -2.24
N GLU A 178 -0.10 -12.26 -0.93
CA GLU A 178 -0.21 -13.53 -0.19
C GLU A 178 0.89 -14.56 -0.58
N GLN A 179 2.07 -14.07 -0.98
CA GLN A 179 3.20 -14.93 -1.36
C GLN A 179 4.15 -15.08 -0.17
N GLN A 180 4.45 -16.36 0.22
CA GLN A 180 5.32 -16.66 1.37
C GLN A 180 6.80 -16.40 1.09
N ASP A 181 7.25 -16.53 -0.16
CA ASP A 181 8.62 -16.28 -0.58
C ASP A 181 8.75 -14.87 -1.16
N PRO A 182 9.37 -13.92 -0.44
CA PRO A 182 9.52 -12.54 -0.89
C PRO A 182 10.36 -12.42 -2.16
N TYR A 183 11.35 -13.29 -2.37
CA TYR A 183 12.18 -13.26 -3.58
C TYR A 183 11.41 -13.72 -4.81
N ARG A 184 10.51 -14.70 -4.64
CA ARG A 184 9.62 -15.12 -5.73
C ARG A 184 8.68 -13.99 -6.13
N TRP A 185 8.09 -13.29 -5.16
CA TRP A 185 7.23 -12.14 -5.44
C TRP A 185 8.01 -11.01 -6.13
N GLN A 186 9.19 -10.70 -5.66
CA GLN A 186 10.07 -9.71 -6.28
C GLN A 186 10.39 -10.06 -7.74
N GLY A 187 10.68 -11.33 -8.05
CA GLY A 187 10.90 -11.79 -9.42
C GLY A 187 9.66 -11.59 -10.31
N ILE A 188 8.47 -11.91 -9.82
CA ILE A 188 7.20 -11.71 -10.54
C ILE A 188 6.97 -10.22 -10.80
N GLN A 189 7.17 -9.36 -9.81
CA GLN A 189 7.06 -7.90 -9.99
C GLN A 189 8.02 -7.40 -11.07
N ALA A 190 9.24 -7.88 -11.10
CA ALA A 190 10.21 -7.49 -12.14
C ALA A 190 9.73 -7.85 -13.54
N GLU A 191 9.18 -9.06 -13.74
CA GLU A 191 8.60 -9.48 -15.02
C GLU A 191 7.39 -8.60 -15.43
N VAL A 192 6.55 -8.23 -14.49
CA VAL A 192 5.40 -7.32 -14.71
C VAL A 192 5.89 -5.93 -15.08
N VAL A 193 6.87 -5.40 -14.35
CA VAL A 193 7.48 -4.09 -14.64
C VAL A 193 8.03 -4.05 -16.06
N ASP A 194 8.81 -5.06 -16.46
CA ASP A 194 9.34 -5.16 -17.81
C ASP A 194 8.24 -5.17 -18.88
N ALA A 195 7.13 -5.87 -18.61
CA ALA A 195 5.98 -5.92 -19.53
C ALA A 195 5.26 -4.58 -19.65
N ILE A 196 5.07 -3.87 -18.53
CA ILE A 196 4.47 -2.52 -18.50
C ILE A 196 5.36 -1.53 -19.27
N ARG A 197 6.67 -1.53 -19.04
CA ARG A 197 7.62 -0.60 -19.67
C ARG A 197 7.64 -0.71 -21.19
N GLN A 198 7.38 -1.89 -21.75
CA GLN A 198 7.29 -2.08 -23.21
C GLN A 198 6.16 -1.29 -23.86
N VAL A 199 5.07 -0.99 -23.14
CA VAL A 199 3.86 -0.39 -23.69
C VAL A 199 3.48 0.94 -23.05
N ALA A 200 3.87 1.16 -21.80
CA ALA A 200 3.59 2.37 -21.01
C ALA A 200 4.88 2.85 -20.28
N PRO A 201 5.89 3.32 -21.03
CA PRO A 201 7.22 3.59 -20.47
C PRO A 201 7.27 4.76 -19.49
N HIS A 202 6.26 5.60 -19.45
CA HIS A 202 6.24 6.83 -18.65
C HIS A 202 5.39 6.77 -17.39
N ASN A 203 4.51 5.78 -17.24
CA ASN A 203 3.67 5.64 -16.06
C ASN A 203 4.50 5.19 -14.85
N THR A 204 4.19 5.76 -13.69
CA THR A 204 4.78 5.32 -12.44
C THR A 204 4.13 4.01 -11.99
N ILE A 205 4.95 3.06 -11.59
CA ILE A 205 4.50 1.76 -11.09
C ILE A 205 4.58 1.78 -9.56
N ILE A 206 3.62 1.12 -8.90
CA ILE A 206 3.62 0.93 -7.46
C ILE A 206 3.86 -0.55 -7.18
N ALA A 207 4.93 -0.84 -6.45
CA ALA A 207 5.35 -2.19 -6.06
C ALA A 207 5.21 -2.39 -4.55
N SER A 208 4.99 -3.62 -4.11
CA SER A 208 4.76 -3.95 -2.71
C SER A 208 5.63 -5.10 -2.21
N GLY A 209 5.75 -5.25 -0.89
CA GLY A 209 6.27 -6.46 -0.27
C GLY A 209 5.35 -7.65 -0.49
N ALA A 210 5.84 -8.85 -0.17
CA ALA A 210 5.08 -10.09 -0.19
C ALA A 210 4.03 -10.15 0.94
N HIS A 211 3.38 -11.28 1.14
CA HIS A 211 2.30 -11.50 2.11
C HIS A 211 1.13 -10.53 1.89
N TRP A 212 0.81 -9.69 2.84
CA TRP A 212 -0.28 -8.71 2.78
C TRP A 212 0.23 -7.27 2.66
N SER A 213 1.38 -7.09 2.00
CA SER A 213 2.00 -5.76 1.83
C SER A 213 2.26 -5.02 3.16
N GLY A 214 2.40 -5.74 4.27
CA GLY A 214 2.64 -5.15 5.58
C GLY A 214 3.96 -4.38 5.65
N LEU A 215 4.10 -3.52 6.65
CA LEU A 215 5.36 -2.82 6.89
C LEU A 215 6.57 -3.77 7.00
N PRO A 216 6.51 -4.91 7.72
CA PRO A 216 7.62 -5.87 7.74
C PRO A 216 8.01 -6.40 6.35
N ASP A 217 7.05 -6.54 5.43
CA ASP A 217 7.30 -7.01 4.07
C ASP A 217 8.01 -5.95 3.23
N LEU A 218 7.69 -4.66 3.43
CA LEU A 218 8.45 -3.55 2.84
C LEU A 218 9.90 -3.57 3.32
N LEU A 219 10.15 -3.80 4.62
CA LEU A 219 11.49 -3.70 5.19
C LEU A 219 12.45 -4.78 4.69
N VAL A 220 11.96 -5.89 4.16
CA VAL A 220 12.78 -6.96 3.55
C VAL A 220 12.83 -6.87 2.01
N LEU A 221 12.08 -5.96 1.41
CA LEU A 221 12.05 -5.77 -0.03
C LEU A 221 13.31 -5.04 -0.51
N GLU A 222 13.98 -5.59 -1.53
CA GLU A 222 15.02 -4.88 -2.26
C GLU A 222 14.39 -4.13 -3.44
N PRO A 223 14.81 -2.89 -3.73
CA PRO A 223 14.28 -2.16 -4.87
C PRO A 223 14.48 -2.89 -6.19
N LEU A 224 13.48 -2.81 -7.05
CA LEU A 224 13.56 -3.29 -8.43
C LEU A 224 14.58 -2.48 -9.23
N ALA A 225 15.13 -3.06 -10.29
CA ALA A 225 16.12 -2.41 -11.15
C ALA A 225 15.49 -1.39 -12.11
N GLU A 226 14.60 -0.55 -11.60
CA GLU A 226 13.84 0.45 -12.36
C GLU A 226 13.66 1.72 -11.51
N ASN A 227 13.70 2.89 -12.11
CA ASN A 227 13.77 4.17 -11.38
C ASN A 227 12.45 4.88 -11.15
N ASN A 228 11.40 4.54 -11.88
CA ASN A 228 10.09 5.18 -11.76
C ASN A 228 9.10 4.26 -11.04
N ILE A 229 9.46 3.88 -9.79
CA ILE A 229 8.67 3.02 -8.92
C ILE A 229 8.48 3.69 -7.55
N ILE A 230 7.26 3.66 -7.06
CA ILE A 230 6.88 3.95 -5.66
C ILE A 230 6.68 2.60 -4.97
N TYR A 231 7.05 2.50 -3.69
CA TYR A 231 6.89 1.28 -2.91
C TYR A 231 5.77 1.47 -1.90
N THR A 232 4.79 0.57 -1.91
CA THR A 232 3.64 0.66 -1.01
C THR A 232 3.73 -0.33 0.14
N PHE A 233 3.12 0.06 1.26
CA PHE A 233 2.83 -0.82 2.38
C PHE A 233 1.43 -0.54 2.91
N HIS A 234 0.87 -1.49 3.62
CA HIS A 234 -0.38 -1.37 4.38
C HIS A 234 -0.07 -1.43 5.86
N ASP A 235 -0.76 -0.61 6.65
CA ASP A 235 -0.60 -0.62 8.10
C ASP A 235 -1.94 -0.51 8.82
N TYR A 236 -2.33 -1.63 9.43
CA TYR A 236 -3.52 -1.74 10.26
C TYR A 236 -3.16 -2.04 11.73
N GLU A 237 -1.88 -1.90 12.11
CA GLU A 237 -1.50 -2.15 13.48
C GLU A 237 -1.93 -1.00 14.44
N PRO A 238 -2.44 -1.33 15.60
CA PRO A 238 -2.62 -2.67 16.19
C PRO A 238 -3.92 -3.34 15.72
N PHE A 239 -3.82 -4.55 15.20
CA PHE A 239 -4.92 -5.27 14.57
C PHE A 239 -6.10 -5.55 15.53
N ALA A 240 -5.83 -5.75 16.83
CA ALA A 240 -6.85 -5.87 17.87
C ALA A 240 -7.79 -4.65 17.94
N PHE A 241 -7.27 -3.47 17.70
CA PHE A 241 -8.08 -2.25 17.67
C PHE A 241 -8.73 -2.00 16.31
N THR A 242 -7.95 -2.09 15.23
CA THR A 242 -8.42 -1.69 13.89
C THR A 242 -9.44 -2.65 13.30
N HIS A 243 -9.38 -3.94 13.66
CA HIS A 243 -10.26 -4.98 13.12
C HIS A 243 -11.22 -5.58 14.16
N GLN A 244 -11.40 -4.92 15.31
CA GLN A 244 -12.32 -5.40 16.33
C GLN A 244 -13.71 -5.70 15.76
N GLY A 245 -14.17 -6.94 15.93
CA GLY A 245 -15.46 -7.40 15.45
C GLY A 245 -15.54 -7.76 13.98
N ALA A 246 -14.46 -7.66 13.22
CA ALA A 246 -14.43 -8.02 11.81
C ALA A 246 -14.55 -9.55 11.62
N THR A 247 -15.71 -10.00 11.16
CA THR A 247 -16.02 -11.43 11.05
C THR A 247 -15.24 -12.16 9.95
N TRP A 248 -14.69 -11.42 9.00
CA TRP A 248 -13.84 -11.94 7.91
C TRP A 248 -12.36 -12.00 8.29
N ALA A 249 -11.97 -11.31 9.35
CA ALA A 249 -10.59 -11.25 9.82
C ALA A 249 -10.21 -12.47 10.67
N ASN A 250 -9.04 -12.43 11.31
CA ASN A 250 -8.55 -13.47 12.18
C ASN A 250 -9.55 -13.81 13.32
N PRO A 251 -9.61 -15.07 13.75
CA PRO A 251 -10.54 -15.48 14.80
C PRO A 251 -10.44 -14.66 16.10
N GLU A 252 -9.24 -14.17 16.43
CA GLU A 252 -8.91 -13.44 17.65
C GLU A 252 -9.71 -12.13 17.78
N VAL A 253 -9.96 -11.44 16.70
CA VAL A 253 -10.63 -10.12 16.71
C VAL A 253 -12.14 -10.16 16.51
N ARG A 254 -12.70 -11.32 16.14
CA ARG A 254 -14.14 -11.43 15.71
C ARG A 254 -15.14 -11.10 16.81
N THR A 255 -14.77 -11.37 18.05
CA THR A 255 -15.62 -11.14 19.22
C THR A 255 -15.30 -9.84 19.96
N GLU A 256 -14.20 -9.20 19.64
CA GLU A 256 -13.77 -7.95 20.26
C GLU A 256 -14.73 -6.80 19.99
N ARG A 257 -15.02 -6.02 21.01
CA ARG A 257 -15.97 -4.90 20.95
C ARG A 257 -15.55 -3.76 21.87
N ALA A 258 -15.65 -2.54 21.35
CA ALA A 258 -15.36 -1.32 22.10
C ALA A 258 -13.97 -1.35 22.76
N ILE A 259 -12.97 -1.88 22.02
CA ILE A 259 -11.57 -1.88 22.43
C ILE A 259 -11.08 -0.43 22.37
N PRO A 260 -10.44 0.08 23.44
CA PRO A 260 -9.97 1.46 23.47
C PRO A 260 -8.68 1.64 22.69
N TYR A 261 -8.42 2.87 22.27
CA TYR A 261 -7.13 3.38 21.84
C TYR A 261 -6.96 4.80 22.43
N PRO A 262 -5.82 5.19 22.99
CA PRO A 262 -4.59 4.39 23.24
C PRO A 262 -4.81 3.21 24.18
N SER A 263 -3.90 2.21 24.15
CA SER A 263 -3.97 1.02 25.02
C SER A 263 -3.06 1.10 26.22
N THR A 264 -3.53 0.56 27.34
CA THR A 264 -2.72 0.23 28.52
C THR A 264 -3.24 -1.04 29.16
N PRO A 265 -2.44 -1.78 29.95
CA PRO A 265 -2.93 -2.95 30.67
C PRO A 265 -4.20 -2.66 31.48
N GLU A 266 -4.28 -1.48 32.11
CA GLU A 266 -5.42 -1.11 32.98
C GLU A 266 -6.72 -0.91 32.20
N ASN A 267 -6.67 -0.31 30.99
CA ASN A 267 -7.89 -0.11 30.20
C ASN A 267 -8.29 -1.32 29.36
N ILE A 268 -7.39 -2.28 29.18
CA ILE A 268 -7.65 -3.55 28.49
C ILE A 268 -8.13 -4.63 29.47
N ALA A 269 -7.67 -4.65 30.72
CA ALA A 269 -8.07 -5.67 31.71
C ALA A 269 -9.60 -5.91 31.77
N PRO A 270 -10.49 -4.92 31.78
CA PRO A 270 -11.95 -5.16 31.75
C PRO A 270 -12.47 -5.81 30.45
N LYS A 271 -11.68 -5.78 29.37
CA LYS A 271 -12.02 -6.39 28.08
C LYS A 271 -11.63 -7.87 28.04
N LEU A 272 -10.54 -8.24 28.71
CA LEU A 272 -10.12 -9.63 28.85
C LEU A 272 -11.23 -10.47 29.51
N ASP A 273 -11.87 -9.94 30.55
CA ASP A 273 -12.97 -10.63 31.25
C ASP A 273 -14.22 -10.87 30.37
N LEU A 274 -14.37 -10.10 29.30
CA LEU A 274 -15.51 -10.19 28.38
C LEU A 274 -15.19 -11.01 27.12
N GLU A 275 -13.92 -11.25 26.85
CA GLU A 275 -13.49 -11.99 25.65
C GLU A 275 -13.64 -13.51 25.87
N PRO A 276 -14.49 -14.20 25.06
CA PRO A 276 -14.84 -15.59 25.30
C PRO A 276 -13.76 -16.59 24.89
N SER A 277 -12.81 -16.20 24.04
CA SER A 277 -11.76 -17.09 23.54
C SER A 277 -10.41 -16.83 24.20
N LEU A 278 -9.66 -17.87 24.51
CA LEU A 278 -8.30 -17.73 25.04
C LEU A 278 -7.35 -17.06 24.03
N ALA A 279 -7.55 -17.29 22.74
CA ALA A 279 -6.76 -16.65 21.69
C ALA A 279 -7.02 -15.14 21.64
N GLY A 280 -8.29 -14.70 21.74
CA GLY A 280 -8.64 -13.30 21.84
C GLY A 280 -8.15 -12.65 23.13
N GLN A 281 -8.26 -13.34 24.28
CA GLN A 281 -7.72 -12.84 25.55
C GLN A 281 -6.20 -12.62 25.46
N TYR A 282 -5.45 -13.58 24.92
CA TYR A 282 -4.01 -13.44 24.71
C TYR A 282 -3.67 -12.27 23.80
N PHE A 283 -4.40 -12.11 22.70
CA PHE A 283 -4.20 -11.05 21.74
C PHE A 283 -4.49 -9.64 22.29
N LEU A 284 -5.56 -9.53 23.11
CA LEU A 284 -5.89 -8.29 23.82
C LEU A 284 -4.90 -7.97 24.94
N ASP A 285 -4.41 -8.99 25.67
CA ASP A 285 -3.41 -8.80 26.70
C ASP A 285 -2.11 -8.24 26.10
N GLU A 286 -1.61 -8.84 25.02
CA GLU A 286 -0.47 -8.28 24.26
C GLU A 286 -0.72 -6.86 23.77
N TYR A 287 -1.93 -6.56 23.31
CA TYR A 287 -2.29 -5.20 22.90
C TYR A 287 -2.20 -4.20 24.07
N GLY A 288 -2.66 -4.57 25.25
CA GLY A 288 -2.54 -3.78 26.47
C GLY A 288 -1.09 -3.55 26.89
N GLU A 289 -0.31 -4.63 26.99
CA GLU A 289 1.10 -4.60 27.39
C GLU A 289 2.00 -3.83 26.42
N ASN A 290 1.63 -3.79 25.15
CA ASN A 290 2.36 -3.08 24.12
C ASN A 290 2.19 -1.56 24.16
N HIS A 291 1.26 -1.01 24.95
CA HIS A 291 1.03 0.42 25.10
C HIS A 291 0.93 1.18 23.78
N TRP A 292 -0.02 0.76 22.94
CA TRP A 292 -0.21 1.43 21.65
C TRP A 292 -0.74 2.85 21.83
N ASP A 293 0.05 3.82 21.36
CA ASP A 293 -0.23 5.25 21.37
C ASP A 293 0.39 5.93 20.13
N ALA A 294 0.27 7.25 20.04
CA ALA A 294 0.85 8.06 18.97
C ALA A 294 2.37 7.84 18.79
N ALA A 295 3.11 7.68 19.89
CA ALA A 295 4.56 7.50 19.81
C ALA A 295 4.93 6.12 19.24
N ARG A 296 4.17 5.09 19.58
CA ARG A 296 4.39 3.75 19.02
C ARG A 296 4.01 3.69 17.54
N VAL A 297 2.91 4.31 17.14
CA VAL A 297 2.52 4.47 15.74
C VAL A 297 3.63 5.20 14.97
N GLU A 298 4.11 6.33 15.47
CA GLU A 298 5.19 7.08 14.84
C GLU A 298 6.46 6.24 14.67
N ASN A 299 6.87 5.51 15.72
CA ASN A 299 8.04 4.63 15.68
C ASN A 299 7.92 3.55 14.58
N SER A 300 6.71 3.02 14.35
CA SER A 300 6.46 2.06 13.26
C SER A 300 6.69 2.72 11.89
N ILE A 301 6.04 3.84 11.65
CA ILE A 301 6.10 4.58 10.38
C ILE A 301 7.51 5.10 10.07
N GLU A 302 8.31 5.46 11.08
CA GLU A 302 9.72 5.84 10.88
C GLU A 302 10.56 4.73 10.20
N PHE A 303 10.22 3.45 10.36
CA PHE A 303 10.94 2.39 9.66
C PHE A 303 10.68 2.42 8.15
N ALA A 304 9.46 2.75 7.70
CA ALA A 304 9.20 2.97 6.28
C ALA A 304 10.02 4.14 5.72
N ALA A 305 10.12 5.25 6.48
CA ALA A 305 10.95 6.39 6.10
C ALA A 305 12.45 6.03 6.07
N LYS A 306 12.92 5.22 7.00
CA LYS A 306 14.32 4.72 7.02
C LYS A 306 14.59 3.83 5.81
N TRP A 307 13.64 2.97 5.43
CA TRP A 307 13.74 2.17 4.21
C TRP A 307 13.81 3.05 2.96
N SER A 308 12.94 4.05 2.85
CA SER A 308 12.93 5.04 1.77
C SER A 308 14.28 5.76 1.64
N ALA A 309 14.81 6.23 2.76
CA ALA A 309 16.11 6.92 2.79
C ALA A 309 17.27 5.99 2.41
N LEU A 310 17.28 4.74 2.90
CA LEU A 310 18.31 3.75 2.61
C LEU A 310 18.37 3.39 1.13
N HIS A 311 17.21 3.24 0.51
CA HIS A 311 17.09 2.77 -0.87
C HIS A 311 16.91 3.90 -1.89
N HIS A 312 16.80 5.16 -1.45
CA HIS A 312 16.54 6.32 -2.31
C HIS A 312 15.30 6.10 -3.20
N ALA A 313 14.22 5.60 -2.61
CA ALA A 313 12.98 5.27 -3.30
C ALA A 313 11.76 5.79 -2.50
N PRO A 314 10.75 6.40 -3.13
CA PRO A 314 9.60 6.91 -2.42
C PRO A 314 8.73 5.77 -1.88
N VAL A 315 8.15 6.00 -0.70
CA VAL A 315 7.24 5.07 -0.02
C VAL A 315 5.87 5.71 0.13
N TYR A 316 4.85 4.90 0.08
CA TYR A 316 3.45 5.28 0.14
C TYR A 316 2.66 4.28 0.98
N CYS A 317 1.76 4.73 1.85
CA CYS A 317 0.86 3.86 2.61
C CYS A 317 -0.44 3.66 1.81
N GLY A 318 -0.58 2.51 1.12
CA GLY A 318 -1.72 2.21 0.24
C GLY A 318 -3.02 1.99 0.99
N GLU A 319 -2.92 1.48 2.22
CA GLU A 319 -4.09 1.22 3.07
C GLU A 319 -3.77 1.43 4.55
N PHE A 320 -4.68 2.10 5.24
CA PHE A 320 -4.79 2.16 6.69
C PHE A 320 -6.22 2.52 7.08
N GLY A 321 -6.71 2.06 8.23
CA GLY A 321 -8.08 2.35 8.62
C GLY A 321 -8.51 1.59 9.87
N VAL A 322 -9.72 1.90 10.35
CA VAL A 322 -10.33 1.24 11.52
C VAL A 322 -11.76 0.83 11.17
N PHE A 323 -12.07 -0.45 11.32
CA PHE A 323 -13.42 -0.98 11.14
C PHE A 323 -14.39 -0.30 12.11
N ARG A 324 -15.40 0.40 11.58
CA ARG A 324 -16.16 1.39 12.33
C ARG A 324 -17.28 0.84 13.20
N ASP A 325 -17.77 -0.36 12.92
CA ASP A 325 -19.00 -0.87 13.53
C ASP A 325 -18.88 -1.08 15.05
N TYR A 326 -17.69 -1.38 15.54
CA TYR A 326 -17.44 -1.71 16.93
C TYR A 326 -16.39 -0.84 17.62
N ALA A 327 -15.58 -0.12 16.85
CA ALA A 327 -14.60 0.78 17.39
C ALA A 327 -15.28 2.01 18.04
N PRO A 328 -14.85 2.45 19.25
CA PRO A 328 -15.34 3.70 19.81
C PRO A 328 -15.00 4.88 18.88
N PRO A 329 -15.98 5.72 18.48
CA PRO A 329 -15.75 6.76 17.46
C PRO A 329 -14.58 7.71 17.77
N ALA A 330 -14.45 8.15 19.02
CA ALA A 330 -13.35 9.03 19.43
C ALA A 330 -11.99 8.34 19.34
N ALA A 331 -11.88 7.05 19.72
CA ALA A 331 -10.66 6.26 19.60
C ALA A 331 -10.31 6.00 18.14
N ARG A 332 -11.29 5.75 17.27
CA ARG A 332 -11.10 5.63 15.83
C ARG A 332 -10.53 6.92 15.23
N ALA A 333 -11.13 8.06 15.54
CA ALA A 333 -10.63 9.36 15.08
C ALA A 333 -9.20 9.64 15.61
N GLN A 334 -8.92 9.31 16.86
CA GLN A 334 -7.59 9.48 17.45
C GLN A 334 -6.53 8.64 16.71
N TRP A 335 -6.79 7.36 16.45
CA TRP A 335 -5.85 6.49 15.74
C TRP A 335 -5.62 6.98 14.30
N LEU A 336 -6.67 7.36 13.58
CA LEU A 336 -6.54 7.93 12.22
C LEU A 336 -5.72 9.21 12.22
N HIS A 337 -5.90 10.07 13.22
CA HIS A 337 -5.10 11.27 13.42
C HIS A 337 -3.63 10.93 13.62
N ASP A 338 -3.33 9.98 14.52
CA ASP A 338 -1.95 9.62 14.87
C ASP A 338 -1.22 8.99 13.68
N MET A 339 -1.90 8.10 12.92
CA MET A 339 -1.37 7.54 11.67
C MET A 339 -1.07 8.62 10.64
N ARG A 340 -2.03 9.51 10.37
CA ARG A 340 -1.83 10.63 9.43
C ARG A 340 -0.64 11.49 9.84
N VAL A 341 -0.59 11.92 11.10
CA VAL A 341 0.50 12.79 11.59
C VAL A 341 1.85 12.11 11.46
N ALA A 342 1.93 10.81 11.78
CA ALA A 342 3.17 10.04 11.65
C ALA A 342 3.62 9.95 10.18
N MET A 343 2.70 9.67 9.25
CA MET A 343 3.01 9.59 7.82
C MET A 343 3.44 10.93 7.24
N GLU A 344 2.69 12.00 7.48
CA GLU A 344 2.99 13.34 6.97
C GLU A 344 4.32 13.88 7.51
N LYS A 345 4.61 13.66 8.81
CA LYS A 345 5.89 14.02 9.43
C LYS A 345 7.08 13.33 8.75
N ASN A 346 6.87 12.13 8.24
CA ASN A 346 7.87 11.33 7.54
C ASN A 346 7.80 11.46 6.01
N HIS A 347 7.03 12.43 5.48
CA HIS A 347 6.84 12.67 4.04
C HIS A 347 6.33 11.45 3.26
N ILE A 348 5.47 10.65 3.89
CA ILE A 348 4.81 9.48 3.30
C ILE A 348 3.38 9.86 2.98
N GLY A 349 3.02 9.80 1.70
CA GLY A 349 1.63 9.93 1.27
C GLY A 349 0.81 8.68 1.61
N TRP A 350 -0.51 8.80 1.65
CA TRP A 350 -1.38 7.76 2.16
C TRP A 350 -2.74 7.69 1.47
N ALA A 351 -3.38 6.50 1.47
CA ALA A 351 -4.80 6.35 1.16
C ALA A 351 -5.53 5.63 2.29
N MET A 352 -6.54 6.28 2.85
CA MET A 352 -7.40 5.66 3.85
C MET A 352 -8.28 4.56 3.22
N TRP A 353 -8.37 3.42 3.88
CA TRP A 353 -9.38 2.42 3.62
C TRP A 353 -10.59 2.71 4.51
N ASP A 354 -11.77 3.13 4.01
CA ASP A 354 -12.18 3.25 2.62
C ASP A 354 -13.24 4.37 2.45
N TYR A 355 -13.75 4.58 1.23
CA TYR A 355 -14.78 5.60 0.98
C TYR A 355 -16.13 5.23 1.58
N GLN A 356 -16.69 4.04 1.28
CA GLN A 356 -18.07 3.68 1.62
C GLN A 356 -18.26 2.23 2.11
N GLY A 357 -17.23 1.52 2.48
CA GLY A 357 -17.28 0.17 3.05
C GLY A 357 -17.34 0.15 4.58
N GLY A 358 -16.80 -0.89 5.19
CA GLY A 358 -16.82 -1.08 6.65
C GLY A 358 -15.93 -0.14 7.45
N PHE A 359 -14.99 0.55 6.78
CA PHE A 359 -14.07 1.52 7.38
C PHE A 359 -14.41 2.96 7.01
N SER A 360 -15.49 3.17 6.34
CA SER A 360 -15.81 4.32 5.50
C SER A 360 -15.73 5.70 6.13
N VAL A 361 -15.36 6.67 5.28
CA VAL A 361 -15.38 8.10 5.57
C VAL A 361 -16.76 8.74 5.35
N VAL A 362 -17.68 8.04 4.68
CA VAL A 362 -19.05 8.51 4.47
C VAL A 362 -20.07 7.48 4.94
N THR A 363 -21.28 7.94 5.20
CA THR A 363 -22.46 7.09 5.39
C THR A 363 -23.43 7.33 4.25
N LYS A 364 -23.80 6.28 3.52
CA LYS A 364 -24.85 6.32 2.50
C LYS A 364 -26.16 5.76 3.08
N ALA A 365 -27.16 6.59 3.21
CA ALA A 365 -28.48 6.21 3.73
C ALA A 365 -29.56 7.03 3.06
N ASN A 366 -30.69 6.37 2.72
CA ASN A 366 -31.88 7.03 2.15
C ASN A 366 -31.59 7.92 0.92
N GLY A 367 -30.62 7.52 0.09
CA GLY A 367 -30.22 8.26 -1.10
C GLY A 367 -29.33 9.50 -0.84
N ALA A 368 -28.91 9.70 0.41
CA ALA A 368 -27.97 10.75 0.77
C ALA A 368 -26.60 10.17 1.15
N THR A 369 -25.52 10.87 0.78
CA THR A 369 -24.15 10.60 1.21
C THR A 369 -23.75 11.66 2.24
N THR A 370 -23.38 11.23 3.44
CA THR A 370 -23.01 12.14 4.53
C THR A 370 -21.57 11.84 4.97
N PRO A 371 -20.65 12.79 4.85
CA PRO A 371 -19.29 12.66 5.38
C PRO A 371 -19.26 12.54 6.91
N ASP A 372 -18.27 11.78 7.42
CA ASP A 372 -17.98 11.66 8.85
C ASP A 372 -17.02 12.79 9.23
N GLN A 373 -17.54 13.79 9.93
CA GLN A 373 -16.78 14.99 10.31
C GLN A 373 -15.58 14.68 11.20
N ASP A 374 -15.73 13.76 12.15
CA ASP A 374 -14.64 13.43 13.08
C ASP A 374 -13.49 12.75 12.34
N VAL A 375 -13.82 11.87 11.38
CA VAL A 375 -12.83 11.22 10.51
C VAL A 375 -12.14 12.23 9.61
N LEU A 376 -12.87 13.10 8.93
CA LEU A 376 -12.25 14.14 8.07
C LEU A 376 -11.33 15.06 8.88
N THR A 377 -11.76 15.46 10.08
CA THR A 377 -10.91 16.28 10.98
C THR A 377 -9.64 15.52 11.38
N ALA A 378 -9.75 14.24 11.73
CA ALA A 378 -8.60 13.38 12.06
C ALA A 378 -7.61 13.25 10.89
N LEU A 379 -8.13 13.15 9.67
CA LEU A 379 -7.35 13.09 8.44
C LEU A 379 -6.81 14.46 7.97
N GLY A 380 -7.08 15.55 8.69
CA GLY A 380 -6.66 16.90 8.28
C GLY A 380 -7.40 17.44 7.06
N LEU A 381 -8.53 16.83 6.73
CA LEU A 381 -9.41 17.20 5.63
C LEU A 381 -10.56 18.07 6.12
N HIS A 382 -11.41 18.54 5.22
CA HIS A 382 -12.46 19.48 5.57
C HIS A 382 -13.83 18.99 5.11
N MET A 383 -14.85 19.47 5.81
CA MET A 383 -16.24 19.25 5.38
C MET A 383 -16.52 20.06 4.12
N PRO A 384 -17.11 19.47 3.08
CA PRO A 384 -17.43 20.10 1.81
C PRO A 384 -18.58 21.09 1.89
#